data_0723f8828c0f7dd96a4da434fb512e05
#
_entry.id   0723f8828c0f7dd96a4da434fb512e05
#
_cell.length_a   1.000
_cell.length_b   1.000
_cell.length_c   1.000
_cell.angle_alpha   90.00
_cell.angle_beta   90.00
_cell.angle_gamma   90.00
#
_symmetry.space_group_name_H-M   'P 1'
#
loop_
_entity.id
_entity.type
_entity.pdbx_description
1 polymer ?
#
loop_
_entity_poly.entity_id
_entity_poly.type
_entity_poly.pdbx_seq_one_letter_code
_entity_poly.pdbx_strand_id
1 'polypeptide(L)'
;MILEHLPAGPLMVNCFVLGNGDSREAVVIDPGGDVPDILAILDRHRLDLKYIVNTHGHWDHTGGNHELKKRAGGMILIHPSEQCRGFSPDAHLTEGDVVNFGPQAMKVLETPGHSPGSLSLYLAEIDAVFVGDLLFAGSIGRTDLAGGSFDVLIKSVRDKIFPLGDQTRVLPGHGPVTTVGQEKRFNPFLKGVRQ
;
A
#
# COMPACT_ATOMS: atom_id res chain seq x y z
N MET A 1 -10.47 -15.06 4.23
CA MET A 1 -9.97 -13.67 4.17
C MET A 1 -10.73 -12.91 3.07
N ILE A 2 -11.02 -11.64 3.30
CA ILE A 2 -11.68 -10.72 2.37
C ILE A 2 -10.60 -9.80 1.80
N LEU A 3 -10.60 -9.57 0.50
CA LEU A 3 -9.80 -8.57 -0.20
C LEU A 3 -10.69 -7.89 -1.24
N GLU A 4 -11.04 -6.66 -0.98
CA GLU A 4 -11.78 -5.79 -1.89
C GLU A 4 -10.87 -4.68 -2.39
N HIS A 5 -11.13 -4.22 -3.60
CA HIS A 5 -10.40 -3.14 -4.25
C HIS A 5 -11.39 -2.16 -4.86
N LEU A 6 -11.14 -0.87 -4.68
CA LEU A 6 -11.90 0.19 -5.34
C LEU A 6 -10.95 1.33 -5.76
N PRO A 7 -11.16 1.93 -6.95
CA PRO A 7 -10.50 3.18 -7.27
C PRO A 7 -11.10 4.30 -6.41
N ALA A 8 -10.27 5.06 -5.71
CA ALA A 8 -10.69 6.07 -4.76
C ALA A 8 -10.08 7.44 -5.07
N GLY A 9 -10.86 8.49 -4.86
CA GLY A 9 -10.43 9.86 -5.04
C GLY A 9 -10.23 10.30 -6.50
N PRO A 10 -9.88 11.58 -6.72
CA PRO A 10 -9.81 12.16 -8.06
C PRO A 10 -8.76 11.54 -9.00
N LEU A 11 -7.70 10.95 -8.44
CA LEU A 11 -6.66 10.26 -9.21
C LEU A 11 -6.87 8.73 -9.26
N MET A 12 -8.03 8.25 -8.77
CA MET A 12 -8.42 6.83 -8.80
C MET A 12 -7.31 5.91 -8.25
N VAL A 13 -6.78 6.26 -7.05
CA VAL A 13 -5.83 5.41 -6.36
C VAL A 13 -6.48 4.06 -6.05
N ASN A 14 -5.74 3.00 -6.16
CA ASN A 14 -6.19 1.68 -5.75
C ASN A 14 -6.26 1.60 -4.22
N CYS A 15 -7.43 1.86 -3.66
CA CYS A 15 -7.70 1.63 -2.25
C CYS A 15 -8.04 0.16 -2.03
N PHE A 16 -7.39 -0.47 -1.05
CA PHE A 16 -7.65 -1.88 -0.72
C PHE A 16 -8.27 -2.00 0.67
N VAL A 17 -9.33 -2.81 0.77
CA VAL A 17 -9.95 -3.20 2.03
C VAL A 17 -9.68 -4.67 2.28
N LEU A 18 -8.90 -4.97 3.32
CA LEU A 18 -8.61 -6.32 3.76
C LEU A 18 -9.40 -6.61 5.04
N GLY A 19 -9.95 -7.81 5.15
CA GLY A 19 -10.71 -8.19 6.33
C GLY A 19 -10.62 -9.67 6.65
N ASN A 20 -10.78 -9.98 7.91
CA ASN A 20 -10.97 -11.34 8.39
C ASN A 20 -12.42 -11.53 8.85
N GLY A 21 -13.15 -12.46 8.23
CA GLY A 21 -14.56 -12.67 8.51
C GLY A 21 -14.85 -13.21 9.91
N ASP A 22 -13.90 -13.94 10.51
CA ASP A 22 -14.09 -14.55 11.84
C ASP A 22 -13.80 -13.53 12.96
N SER A 23 -12.67 -12.82 12.88
CA SER A 23 -12.32 -11.77 13.85
C SER A 23 -13.02 -10.45 13.59
N ARG A 24 -13.56 -10.23 12.38
CA ARG A 24 -14.14 -9.00 11.88
C ARG A 24 -13.14 -7.83 11.74
N GLU A 25 -11.89 -8.01 12.11
CA GLU A 25 -10.88 -6.96 12.00
C GLU A 25 -10.54 -6.66 10.54
N ALA A 26 -10.44 -5.37 10.22
CA ALA A 26 -10.11 -4.87 8.88
C ALA A 26 -8.94 -3.90 8.88
N VAL A 27 -8.28 -3.86 7.72
CA VAL A 27 -7.28 -2.87 7.33
C VAL A 27 -7.71 -2.22 6.03
N VAL A 28 -7.64 -0.89 5.96
CA VAL A 28 -7.79 -0.14 4.71
C VAL A 28 -6.43 0.43 4.33
N ILE A 29 -5.99 0.16 3.10
CA ILE A 29 -4.73 0.68 2.56
C ILE A 29 -5.06 1.78 1.56
N ASP A 30 -4.40 2.93 1.72
CA ASP A 30 -4.46 4.11 0.85
C ASP A 30 -5.89 4.59 0.53
N PRO A 31 -6.68 5.03 1.51
CA PRO A 31 -8.01 5.61 1.27
C PRO A 31 -7.87 7.02 0.69
N GLY A 32 -7.67 7.15 -0.62
CA GLY A 32 -7.46 8.42 -1.30
C GLY A 32 -8.70 9.31 -1.39
N GLY A 33 -9.87 8.76 -1.14
CA GLY A 33 -11.19 9.43 -1.20
C GLY A 33 -12.32 8.43 -1.14
N ASP A 34 -13.50 8.81 -1.63
CA ASP A 34 -14.70 7.97 -1.75
C ASP A 34 -15.02 7.15 -0.48
N VAL A 35 -14.85 7.80 0.68
CA VAL A 35 -15.05 7.19 2.00
C VAL A 35 -16.42 6.51 2.16
N PRO A 36 -17.53 7.05 1.62
CA PRO A 36 -18.82 6.34 1.66
C PRO A 36 -18.76 4.94 1.05
N ASP A 37 -18.02 4.74 -0.04
CA ASP A 37 -17.92 3.44 -0.72
C ASP A 37 -17.04 2.48 0.10
N ILE A 38 -15.96 2.97 0.71
CA ILE A 38 -15.14 2.20 1.65
C ILE A 38 -15.98 1.71 2.83
N LEU A 39 -16.80 2.60 3.41
CA LEU A 39 -17.70 2.24 4.51
C LEU A 39 -18.75 1.21 4.09
N ALA A 40 -19.30 1.33 2.87
CA ALA A 40 -20.25 0.34 2.34
C ALA A 40 -19.62 -1.06 2.20
N ILE A 41 -18.29 -1.14 1.89
CA ILE A 41 -17.57 -2.42 1.89
C ILE A 41 -17.42 -2.96 3.31
N LEU A 42 -17.01 -2.13 4.28
CA LEU A 42 -16.88 -2.54 5.68
C LEU A 42 -18.22 -3.05 6.22
N ASP A 43 -19.32 -2.34 5.97
CA ASP A 43 -20.67 -2.69 6.42
C ASP A 43 -21.15 -4.00 5.76
N ARG A 44 -20.97 -4.15 4.45
CA ARG A 44 -21.36 -5.36 3.69
C ARG A 44 -20.73 -6.62 4.27
N HIS A 45 -19.47 -6.53 4.66
CA HIS A 45 -18.72 -7.65 5.23
C HIS A 45 -18.75 -7.69 6.76
N ARG A 46 -19.45 -6.76 7.41
CA ARG A 46 -19.53 -6.61 8.88
C ARG A 46 -18.16 -6.51 9.54
N LEU A 47 -17.29 -5.70 8.96
CA LEU A 47 -15.91 -5.52 9.39
C LEU A 47 -15.77 -4.31 10.31
N ASP A 48 -14.94 -4.45 11.33
CA ASP A 48 -14.56 -3.40 12.27
C ASP A 48 -13.16 -2.89 11.86
N LEU A 49 -13.08 -1.62 11.47
CA LEU A 49 -11.83 -1.02 10.98
C LEU A 49 -10.82 -0.89 12.12
N LYS A 50 -9.72 -1.62 12.02
CA LYS A 50 -8.63 -1.61 13.00
C LYS A 50 -7.53 -0.63 12.61
N TYR A 51 -7.12 -0.66 11.34
CA TYR A 51 -6.04 0.19 10.82
C TYR A 51 -6.38 0.83 9.48
N ILE A 52 -5.92 2.05 9.32
CA ILE A 52 -5.76 2.77 8.06
C ILE A 52 -4.26 2.84 7.82
N VAL A 53 -3.76 2.16 6.79
CA VAL A 53 -2.32 2.11 6.49
C VAL A 53 -2.05 2.86 5.21
N ASN A 54 -1.14 3.84 5.27
CA ASN A 54 -0.72 4.54 4.07
C ASN A 54 0.66 4.03 3.62
N THR A 55 0.76 3.71 2.33
CA THR A 55 2.03 3.35 1.70
C THR A 55 2.97 4.54 1.66
N HIS A 56 2.45 5.74 1.49
CA HIS A 56 3.18 7.00 1.54
C HIS A 56 2.24 8.20 1.76
N GLY A 57 2.80 9.41 1.87
CA GLY A 57 2.08 10.62 2.31
C GLY A 57 1.48 11.49 1.21
N HIS A 58 1.46 11.08 -0.06
CA HIS A 58 0.82 11.88 -1.11
C HIS A 58 -0.69 11.98 -0.89
N TRP A 59 -1.23 13.13 -1.25
CA TRP A 59 -2.62 13.51 -0.92
C TRP A 59 -3.67 12.58 -1.53
N ASP A 60 -3.39 12.03 -2.68
CA ASP A 60 -4.28 11.09 -3.38
C ASP A 60 -4.34 9.71 -2.73
N HIS A 61 -3.35 9.35 -1.90
CA HIS A 61 -3.35 8.15 -1.06
C HIS A 61 -3.95 8.38 0.34
N THR A 62 -3.95 9.64 0.79
CA THR A 62 -4.28 9.98 2.19
C THR A 62 -5.54 10.83 2.34
N GLY A 63 -6.16 11.25 1.22
CA GLY A 63 -7.26 12.22 1.21
C GLY A 63 -8.49 11.81 2.01
N GLY A 64 -8.76 10.53 2.14
CA GLY A 64 -9.86 9.96 2.92
C GLY A 64 -9.55 9.68 4.39
N ASN A 65 -8.29 9.74 4.81
CA ASN A 65 -7.85 9.32 6.15
C ASN A 65 -8.67 9.95 7.29
N HIS A 66 -8.79 11.27 7.27
CA HIS A 66 -9.48 11.99 8.34
C HIS A 66 -10.97 11.63 8.44
N GLU A 67 -11.66 11.60 7.29
CA GLU A 67 -13.08 11.26 7.25
C GLU A 67 -13.31 9.80 7.62
N LEU A 68 -12.52 8.87 7.08
CA LEU A 68 -12.62 7.44 7.36
C LEU A 68 -12.41 7.16 8.85
N LYS A 69 -11.35 7.71 9.45
CA LYS A 69 -11.10 7.58 10.89
C LYS A 69 -12.25 8.16 11.73
N LYS A 70 -12.78 9.33 11.36
CA LYS A 70 -13.89 9.95 12.07
C LYS A 70 -15.16 9.11 12.04
N ARG A 71 -15.42 8.39 10.94
CA ARG A 71 -16.67 7.64 10.73
C ARG A 71 -16.61 6.18 11.17
N ALA A 72 -15.47 5.52 10.96
CA ALA A 72 -15.28 4.09 11.23
C ALA A 72 -14.28 3.80 12.35
N GLY A 73 -13.56 4.80 12.85
CA GLY A 73 -12.46 4.60 13.79
C GLY A 73 -11.20 4.10 13.10
N GLY A 74 -10.44 3.26 13.79
CA GLY A 74 -9.16 2.73 13.32
C GLY A 74 -7.98 3.68 13.58
N MET A 75 -6.79 3.11 13.64
CA MET A 75 -5.53 3.86 13.81
C MET A 75 -4.90 4.14 12.46
N ILE A 76 -4.48 5.38 12.22
CA ILE A 76 -3.74 5.76 11.01
C ILE A 76 -2.25 5.45 11.22
N LEU A 77 -1.71 4.60 10.36
CA LEU A 77 -0.32 4.14 10.37
C LEU A 77 0.38 4.57 9.08
N ILE A 78 1.56 5.18 9.21
CA ILE A 78 2.37 5.64 8.08
C ILE A 78 3.85 5.71 8.51
N HIS A 79 4.77 5.76 7.56
CA HIS A 79 6.20 5.92 7.87
C HIS A 79 6.50 7.31 8.46
N PRO A 80 7.42 7.44 9.46
CA PRO A 80 7.72 8.72 10.12
C PRO A 80 8.33 9.79 9.21
N SER A 81 8.96 9.41 8.10
CA SER A 81 9.52 10.35 7.13
C SER A 81 8.51 10.95 6.16
N GLU A 82 7.23 10.50 6.20
CA GLU A 82 6.20 11.01 5.32
C GLU A 82 5.56 12.29 5.83
N GLN A 83 5.21 13.18 4.90
CA GLN A 83 4.49 14.41 5.22
C GLN A 83 3.00 14.13 5.32
N CYS A 84 2.44 14.32 6.52
CA CYS A 84 1.02 14.16 6.76
C CYS A 84 0.30 15.50 6.62
N ARG A 85 -0.52 15.65 5.56
CA ARG A 85 -1.31 16.87 5.32
C ARG A 85 -2.78 16.60 5.63
N GLY A 86 -3.35 17.37 6.57
CA GLY A 86 -4.77 17.29 6.93
C GLY A 86 -5.14 16.15 7.86
N PHE A 87 -4.18 15.38 8.39
CA PHE A 87 -4.38 14.36 9.40
C PHE A 87 -3.14 14.20 10.29
N SER A 88 -3.31 13.54 11.43
CA SER A 88 -2.20 13.13 12.30
C SER A 88 -2.18 11.61 12.38
N PRO A 89 -1.04 10.96 12.18
CA PRO A 89 -0.91 9.52 12.37
C PRO A 89 -1.01 9.18 13.86
N ASP A 90 -1.52 7.98 14.16
CA ASP A 90 -1.59 7.46 15.53
C ASP A 90 -0.32 6.69 15.88
N ALA A 91 0.33 6.08 14.89
CA ALA A 91 1.61 5.40 15.06
C ALA A 91 2.38 5.38 13.74
N HIS A 92 3.65 5.01 13.83
CA HIS A 92 4.55 4.89 12.68
C HIS A 92 4.87 3.43 12.39
N LEU A 93 5.12 3.16 11.11
CA LEU A 93 5.60 1.87 10.60
C LEU A 93 6.98 2.03 10.00
N THR A 94 7.84 1.06 10.27
CA THR A 94 9.22 0.98 9.77
C THR A 94 9.54 -0.43 9.27
N GLU A 95 10.72 -0.61 8.71
CA GLU A 95 11.18 -1.91 8.21
C GLU A 95 11.01 -3.04 9.23
N GLY A 96 10.35 -4.11 8.82
CA GLY A 96 10.18 -5.33 9.60
C GLY A 96 9.01 -5.33 10.57
N ASP A 97 8.32 -4.19 10.75
CA ASP A 97 7.08 -4.15 11.51
C ASP A 97 6.02 -5.08 10.90
N VAL A 98 5.04 -5.45 11.70
CA VAL A 98 3.95 -6.35 11.28
C VAL A 98 2.60 -5.74 11.66
N VAL A 99 1.74 -5.57 10.65
CA VAL A 99 0.36 -5.14 10.85
C VAL A 99 -0.53 -6.39 10.99
N ASN A 100 -1.05 -6.63 12.20
CA ASN A 100 -1.88 -7.79 12.50
C ASN A 100 -3.37 -7.44 12.51
N PHE A 101 -4.18 -8.22 11.77
CA PHE A 101 -5.64 -8.13 11.76
C PHE A 101 -6.26 -9.53 11.71
N GLY A 102 -6.89 -9.96 12.80
CA GLY A 102 -7.23 -11.36 13.01
C GLY A 102 -5.98 -12.24 13.03
N PRO A 103 -6.00 -13.39 12.35
CA PRO A 103 -4.82 -14.25 12.21
C PRO A 103 -3.84 -13.79 11.12
N GLN A 104 -4.17 -12.80 10.32
CA GLN A 104 -3.31 -12.29 9.25
C GLN A 104 -2.20 -11.42 9.80
N ALA A 105 -1.00 -11.57 9.21
CA ALA A 105 0.21 -10.82 9.54
C ALA A 105 0.81 -10.20 8.28
N MET A 106 0.65 -8.91 8.09
CA MET A 106 1.16 -8.17 6.94
C MET A 106 2.49 -7.54 7.29
N LYS A 107 3.57 -7.99 6.64
CA LYS A 107 4.93 -7.51 6.88
C LYS A 107 5.17 -6.18 6.19
N VAL A 108 5.75 -5.24 6.91
CA VAL A 108 6.16 -3.93 6.40
C VAL A 108 7.57 -4.01 5.82
N LEU A 109 7.75 -3.49 4.62
CA LEU A 109 9.02 -3.33 3.92
C LEU A 109 9.21 -1.84 3.61
N GLU A 110 10.33 -1.25 4.01
CA GLU A 110 10.70 0.08 3.54
C GLU A 110 11.16 0.00 2.09
N THR A 111 10.47 0.74 1.23
CA THR A 111 10.70 0.79 -0.21
C THR A 111 10.79 2.24 -0.71
N PRO A 112 11.75 3.03 -0.18
CA PRO A 112 11.89 4.43 -0.57
C PRO A 112 12.26 4.60 -2.05
N GLY A 113 12.05 5.81 -2.55
CA GLY A 113 12.47 6.22 -3.90
C GLY A 113 11.41 7.00 -4.67
N HIS A 114 10.13 6.68 -4.54
CA HIS A 114 9.03 7.55 -4.94
C HIS A 114 8.84 8.69 -3.91
N SER A 115 8.81 8.33 -2.64
CA SER A 115 8.93 9.23 -1.49
C SER A 115 9.95 8.68 -0.49
N PRO A 116 10.42 9.49 0.48
CA PRO A 116 11.44 9.07 1.45
C PRO A 116 10.98 7.94 2.38
N GLY A 117 9.70 7.90 2.71
CA GLY A 117 9.12 6.93 3.63
C GLY A 117 8.15 5.95 2.96
N SER A 118 8.27 5.73 1.64
CA SER A 118 7.42 4.76 0.94
C SER A 118 7.56 3.37 1.56
N LEU A 119 6.40 2.72 1.77
CA LEU A 119 6.29 1.38 2.31
C LEU A 119 5.65 0.43 1.30
N SER A 120 6.07 -0.82 1.33
CA SER A 120 5.36 -1.95 0.73
C SER A 120 4.89 -2.90 1.82
N LEU A 121 3.71 -3.48 1.63
CA LEU A 121 3.05 -4.31 2.64
C LEU A 121 2.87 -5.72 2.07
N TYR A 122 3.63 -6.69 2.56
CA TYR A 122 3.60 -8.06 2.06
C TYR A 122 2.71 -8.95 2.91
N LEU A 123 1.72 -9.58 2.29
CA LEU A 123 0.83 -10.56 2.90
C LEU A 123 1.09 -11.93 2.29
N ALA A 124 1.88 -12.74 3.02
CA ALA A 124 2.35 -14.04 2.55
C ALA A 124 1.22 -15.06 2.33
N GLU A 125 0.14 -14.97 3.11
CA GLU A 125 -1.01 -15.89 3.03
C GLU A 125 -1.66 -15.93 1.64
N ILE A 126 -1.63 -14.81 0.91
CA ILE A 126 -2.18 -14.70 -0.44
C ILE A 126 -1.12 -14.43 -1.50
N ASP A 127 0.16 -14.49 -1.11
CA ASP A 127 1.31 -14.18 -1.96
C ASP A 127 1.14 -12.85 -2.72
N ALA A 128 0.90 -11.78 -1.97
CA ALA A 128 0.65 -10.47 -2.53
C ALA A 128 1.40 -9.37 -1.77
N VAL A 129 1.87 -8.37 -2.50
CA VAL A 129 2.51 -7.16 -1.96
C VAL A 129 1.82 -5.91 -2.47
N PHE A 130 1.37 -5.05 -1.56
CA PHE A 130 0.81 -3.72 -1.83
C PHE A 130 1.96 -2.75 -1.85
N VAL A 131 2.27 -2.17 -2.99
CA VAL A 131 3.54 -1.43 -3.20
C VAL A 131 3.37 0.08 -3.29
N GLY A 132 2.14 0.60 -3.18
CA GLY A 132 1.88 2.01 -3.43
C GLY A 132 2.44 2.43 -4.79
N ASP A 133 3.16 3.54 -4.82
CA ASP A 133 3.73 4.10 -6.05
C ASP A 133 5.19 3.69 -6.29
N LEU A 134 5.56 2.49 -5.89
CA LEU A 134 6.89 1.95 -6.16
C LEU A 134 7.00 1.34 -7.57
N LEU A 135 6.10 0.41 -7.88
CA LEU A 135 6.16 -0.44 -9.08
C LEU A 135 4.77 -0.62 -9.68
N PHE A 136 4.65 -0.35 -10.98
CA PHE A 136 3.42 -0.49 -11.75
C PHE A 136 3.59 -1.53 -12.87
N ALA A 137 2.48 -1.96 -13.45
CA ALA A 137 2.51 -2.83 -14.63
C ALA A 137 3.22 -2.12 -15.81
N GLY A 138 4.44 -2.56 -16.12
CA GLY A 138 5.30 -2.00 -17.17
C GLY A 138 5.87 -0.61 -16.87
N SER A 139 5.77 -0.10 -15.63
CA SER A 139 6.27 1.22 -15.24
C SER A 139 6.74 1.25 -13.79
N ILE A 140 7.18 2.40 -13.32
CA ILE A 140 7.55 2.68 -11.92
C ILE A 140 6.94 4.00 -11.48
N GLY A 141 6.88 4.24 -10.17
CA GLY A 141 6.53 5.53 -9.62
C GLY A 141 7.49 6.64 -10.07
N ARG A 142 6.97 7.87 -10.15
CA ARG A 142 7.80 9.04 -10.46
C ARG A 142 8.79 9.31 -9.34
N THR A 143 9.95 9.84 -9.71
CA THR A 143 11.07 10.09 -8.77
C THR A 143 11.58 11.52 -8.81
N ASP A 144 10.85 12.40 -9.50
CA ASP A 144 11.20 13.80 -9.72
C ASP A 144 10.58 14.77 -8.70
N LEU A 145 9.80 14.25 -7.74
CA LEU A 145 9.27 15.04 -6.63
C LEU A 145 10.28 15.13 -5.48
N ALA A 146 10.04 16.07 -4.55
CA ALA A 146 10.90 16.28 -3.40
C ALA A 146 11.09 14.98 -2.58
N GLY A 147 12.33 14.56 -2.41
CA GLY A 147 12.69 13.30 -1.72
C GLY A 147 12.66 12.06 -2.61
N GLY A 148 12.25 12.19 -3.89
CA GLY A 148 12.31 11.11 -4.87
C GLY A 148 13.73 10.84 -5.37
N SER A 149 14.01 9.58 -5.73
CA SER A 149 15.29 9.15 -6.30
C SER A 149 15.11 7.88 -7.12
N PHE A 150 15.45 7.95 -8.39
CA PHE A 150 15.36 6.80 -9.30
C PHE A 150 16.22 5.63 -8.83
N ASP A 151 17.49 5.88 -8.49
CA ASP A 151 18.42 4.83 -8.07
C ASP A 151 17.98 4.14 -6.78
N VAL A 152 17.42 4.91 -5.84
CA VAL A 152 16.87 4.38 -4.59
C VAL A 152 15.62 3.54 -4.86
N LEU A 153 14.73 4.00 -5.75
CA LEU A 153 13.54 3.25 -6.15
C LEU A 153 13.91 1.91 -6.78
N ILE A 154 14.83 1.91 -7.74
CA ILE A 154 15.31 0.68 -8.39
C ILE A 154 15.96 -0.26 -7.38
N LYS A 155 16.74 0.29 -6.44
CA LYS A 155 17.33 -0.50 -5.35
C LYS A 155 16.24 -1.13 -4.48
N SER A 156 15.20 -0.39 -4.13
CA SER A 156 14.06 -0.90 -3.33
C SER A 156 13.34 -2.05 -4.05
N VAL A 157 13.07 -1.91 -5.35
CA VAL A 157 12.46 -3.00 -6.14
C VAL A 157 13.36 -4.24 -6.14
N ARG A 158 14.66 -4.08 -6.44
CA ARG A 158 15.60 -5.18 -6.50
C ARG A 158 15.79 -5.90 -5.18
N ASP A 159 15.97 -5.15 -4.09
CA ASP A 159 16.40 -5.70 -2.81
C ASP A 159 15.21 -6.13 -1.93
N LYS A 160 14.01 -5.60 -2.17
CA LYS A 160 12.82 -5.86 -1.34
C LYS A 160 11.70 -6.61 -2.08
N ILE A 161 11.45 -6.28 -3.35
CA ILE A 161 10.32 -6.85 -4.09
C ILE A 161 10.74 -8.11 -4.85
N PHE A 162 11.86 -8.10 -5.56
CA PHE A 162 12.33 -9.27 -6.32
C PHE A 162 12.53 -10.52 -5.48
N PRO A 163 13.04 -10.46 -4.23
CA PRO A 163 13.20 -11.64 -3.38
C PRO A 163 11.91 -12.31 -2.93
N LEU A 164 10.76 -11.63 -3.07
CA LEU A 164 9.46 -12.21 -2.69
C LEU A 164 9.07 -13.40 -3.58
N GLY A 165 9.57 -13.42 -4.83
CA GLY A 165 9.34 -14.53 -5.76
C GLY A 165 8.52 -14.10 -6.99
N ASP A 166 8.76 -14.78 -8.12
CA ASP A 166 8.19 -14.41 -9.42
C ASP A 166 6.66 -14.50 -9.48
N GLN A 167 6.04 -15.35 -8.63
CA GLN A 167 4.59 -15.53 -8.58
C GLN A 167 3.89 -14.50 -7.71
N THR A 168 4.63 -13.78 -6.86
CA THR A 168 4.05 -12.78 -5.97
C THR A 168 3.30 -11.71 -6.76
N ARG A 169 2.04 -11.52 -6.43
CA ARG A 169 1.19 -10.48 -7.02
C ARG A 169 1.61 -9.11 -6.50
N VAL A 170 1.79 -8.18 -7.42
CA VAL A 170 2.07 -6.77 -7.12
C VAL A 170 0.78 -5.97 -7.27
N LEU A 171 0.32 -5.39 -6.17
CA LEU A 171 -0.87 -4.55 -6.08
C LEU A 171 -0.41 -3.09 -5.95
N PRO A 172 -0.40 -2.34 -7.05
CA PRO A 172 0.12 -0.97 -7.07
C PRO A 172 -0.89 0.06 -6.57
N GLY A 173 -0.43 1.26 -6.25
CA GLY A 173 -1.28 2.41 -5.96
C GLY A 173 -2.09 2.88 -7.16
N HIS A 174 -1.59 2.69 -8.39
CA HIS A 174 -2.30 3.04 -9.62
C HIS A 174 -2.17 1.95 -10.69
N GLY A 175 -3.20 1.83 -11.53
CA GLY A 175 -3.21 0.90 -12.66
C GLY A 175 -3.48 -0.55 -12.27
N PRO A 176 -3.25 -1.50 -13.19
CA PRO A 176 -3.61 -2.89 -12.98
C PRO A 176 -2.61 -3.65 -12.11
N VAL A 177 -3.10 -4.75 -11.51
CA VAL A 177 -2.28 -5.75 -10.82
C VAL A 177 -1.32 -6.41 -11.80
N THR A 178 -0.11 -6.71 -11.33
CA THR A 178 0.92 -7.44 -12.06
C THR A 178 1.57 -8.49 -11.17
N THR A 179 2.70 -9.06 -11.58
CA THR A 179 3.52 -9.98 -10.78
C THR A 179 4.98 -9.58 -10.81
N VAL A 180 5.72 -9.96 -9.78
CA VAL A 180 7.18 -9.74 -9.71
C VAL A 180 7.88 -10.30 -10.95
N GLY A 181 7.53 -11.51 -11.38
CA GLY A 181 8.15 -12.14 -12.57
C GLY A 181 7.82 -11.43 -13.87
N GLN A 182 6.60 -10.89 -14.01
CA GLN A 182 6.22 -10.08 -15.17
C GLN A 182 7.09 -8.83 -15.26
N GLU A 183 7.23 -8.11 -14.14
CA GLU A 183 7.99 -6.86 -14.10
C GLU A 183 9.49 -7.09 -14.25
N LYS A 184 10.05 -8.14 -13.66
CA LYS A 184 11.46 -8.54 -13.90
C LYS A 184 11.78 -8.73 -15.38
N ARG A 185 10.85 -9.31 -16.16
CA ARG A 185 11.08 -9.67 -17.56
C ARG A 185 10.81 -8.53 -18.52
N PHE A 186 9.76 -7.75 -18.28
CA PHE A 186 9.20 -6.87 -19.31
C PHE A 186 9.19 -5.40 -18.94
N ASN A 187 9.37 -5.04 -17.66
CA ASN A 187 9.38 -3.63 -17.26
C ASN A 187 10.62 -2.92 -17.85
N PRO A 188 10.43 -1.88 -18.69
CA PRO A 188 11.54 -1.20 -19.36
C PRO A 188 12.51 -0.51 -18.41
N PHE A 189 12.03 -0.08 -17.21
CA PHE A 189 12.83 0.59 -16.19
C PHE A 189 13.70 -0.36 -15.38
N LEU A 190 13.39 -1.65 -15.40
CA LEU A 190 14.09 -2.69 -14.65
C LEU A 190 15.04 -3.52 -15.53
N LYS A 191 15.22 -3.14 -16.80
CA LYS A 191 16.16 -3.83 -17.72
C LYS A 191 17.59 -3.74 -17.16
N GLY A 192 18.24 -4.91 -17.02
CA GLY A 192 19.62 -5.00 -16.51
C GLY A 192 19.75 -4.98 -14.99
N VAL A 193 18.65 -4.79 -14.26
CA VAL A 193 18.63 -4.94 -12.80
C VAL A 193 18.72 -6.42 -12.45
N ARG A 194 19.90 -6.87 -11.98
CA ARG A 194 20.15 -8.24 -11.53
C ARG A 194 20.00 -8.32 -10.01
N GLN A 195 19.58 -9.48 -9.54
CA GLN A 195 19.65 -9.82 -8.10
C GLN A 195 21.08 -9.81 -7.60
#